data_14c855e1c33be8dc238807a40ab6873d
#
_entry.id   14c855e1c33be8dc238807a40ab6873d
#
_cell.length_a   1.000
_cell.length_b   1.000
_cell.length_c   1.000
_cell.angle_alpha   90.00
_cell.angle_beta   90.00
_cell.angle_gamma   90.00
#
_symmetry.space_group_name_H-M   'P 1'
#
loop_
_entity.id
_entity.type
_entity.pdbx_description
1 polymer ?
#
loop_
_entity_poly.entity_id
_entity_poly.type
_entity_poly.pdbx_seq_one_letter_code
_entity_poly.pdbx_strand_id
1 'polypeptide(L)'
;EQSQSITGIAVEDNGIEVRPVAALASSGMVRVWVEVQDKTGDRLSEDMLINGWLEYEQDKDAPIVNGWVGGERVVYYDENSRTALIEIYEIGRSIADGTEVNVSFSSFQPAERAEETVDFPREMLSVTGLKNMTEDMGVPLFAEHIPLIPEQTPCELEGSDRVRLSSVGFGEDGKLHIQVAFVGEANHSGSSIHIRVTDARDPNQSFGGGRYFQYNDQWYFDEVFDVTPDDLPYLTFSDLNGSYLLHAPVEGDWSCTITVETADEVVYHPNVQVGGALVEEIRVSEIGVSARSASKGTILGRRPTYAMTKDGKKLYLTNNCIKGGWSVDDMSDPNSDGHANDQWMFDEPLNPSDIVLLNFDSVDVPLQ
;
A
#
# COMPACT_ATOMS: atom_id res chain seq x y z
N GLU A 1 21.68 17.95 3.12
CA GLU A 1 21.82 19.23 3.90
C GLU A 1 20.74 20.28 3.60
N GLN A 2 19.63 19.91 2.92
CA GLN A 2 18.57 20.85 2.53
C GLN A 2 17.20 20.50 3.09
N SER A 3 17.05 19.39 3.82
CA SER A 3 15.80 19.12 4.57
C SER A 3 15.68 20.12 5.72
N GLN A 4 14.48 20.65 5.91
CA GLN A 4 14.15 21.43 7.09
C GLN A 4 14.33 20.54 8.32
N SER A 5 15.35 20.85 9.14
CA SER A 5 15.51 20.18 10.45
C SER A 5 14.37 20.65 11.37
N ILE A 6 13.54 19.71 11.77
CA ILE A 6 12.40 19.98 12.65
C ILE A 6 12.80 19.61 14.08
N THR A 7 12.55 20.54 15.01
CA THR A 7 12.61 20.24 16.44
C THR A 7 11.19 19.96 16.91
N GLY A 8 10.68 18.77 16.57
CA GLY A 8 9.37 18.32 17.02
C GLY A 8 9.39 17.89 18.50
N ILE A 9 8.24 17.99 19.14
CA ILE A 9 8.04 17.42 20.49
C ILE A 9 7.95 15.90 20.31
N ALA A 10 8.79 15.16 21.03
CA ALA A 10 8.69 13.71 21.08
C ALA A 10 7.40 13.30 21.84
N VAL A 11 6.72 12.29 21.32
CA VAL A 11 5.53 11.70 21.94
C VAL A 11 5.87 10.25 22.29
N GLU A 12 5.55 9.84 23.50
CA GLU A 12 5.79 8.47 23.96
C GLU A 12 4.46 7.82 24.35
N ASP A 13 4.23 6.63 23.83
CA ASP A 13 3.15 5.75 24.25
C ASP A 13 3.62 4.29 24.21
N ASN A 14 3.14 3.47 25.13
CA ASN A 14 3.48 2.04 25.25
C ASN A 14 5.00 1.73 25.20
N GLY A 15 5.83 2.68 25.67
CA GLY A 15 7.28 2.57 25.72
C GLY A 15 7.98 2.74 24.38
N ILE A 16 7.27 3.23 23.35
CA ILE A 16 7.82 3.67 22.10
C ILE A 16 7.76 5.20 22.03
N GLU A 17 8.90 5.83 21.74
CA GLU A 17 9.02 7.26 21.51
C GLU A 17 9.06 7.54 20.02
N VAL A 18 8.26 8.49 19.57
CA VAL A 18 8.18 8.96 18.18
C VAL A 18 8.57 10.45 18.15
N ARG A 19 9.52 10.81 17.28
CA ARG A 19 10.03 12.17 17.17
C ARG A 19 10.24 12.56 15.71
N PRO A 20 9.53 13.53 15.16
CA PRO A 20 9.83 14.10 13.85
C PRO A 20 11.20 14.74 13.83
N VAL A 21 11.98 14.49 12.77
CA VAL A 21 13.36 15.00 12.64
C VAL A 21 13.58 15.84 11.41
N ALA A 22 12.83 15.60 10.33
CA ALA A 22 12.91 16.38 9.11
C ALA A 22 11.61 16.31 8.31
N ALA A 23 11.36 17.33 7.49
CA ALA A 23 10.30 17.29 6.49
C ALA A 23 10.75 18.00 5.21
N LEU A 24 10.12 17.64 4.11
CA LEU A 24 10.20 18.31 2.81
C LEU A 24 8.81 18.27 2.17
N ALA A 25 8.40 19.38 1.58
CA ALA A 25 7.18 19.43 0.78
C ALA A 25 7.44 20.16 -0.55
N SER A 26 6.62 19.86 -1.54
CA SER A 26 6.51 20.61 -2.78
C SER A 26 5.07 20.52 -3.28
N SER A 27 4.74 21.17 -4.39
CA SER A 27 3.38 21.09 -4.95
C SER A 27 2.90 19.66 -5.11
N GLY A 28 2.03 19.20 -4.20
CA GLY A 28 1.40 17.90 -4.22
C GLY A 28 2.24 16.74 -3.71
N MET A 29 3.36 16.99 -3.02
CA MET A 29 4.18 15.96 -2.41
C MET A 29 4.65 16.38 -1.03
N VAL A 30 4.58 15.48 -0.05
CA VAL A 30 5.06 15.68 1.32
C VAL A 30 5.86 14.46 1.76
N ARG A 31 7.00 14.69 2.40
CA ARG A 31 7.82 13.67 3.06
C ARG A 31 8.16 14.12 4.45
N VAL A 32 7.99 13.24 5.41
CA VAL A 32 8.37 13.47 6.81
C VAL A 32 9.22 12.31 7.28
N TRP A 33 10.36 12.61 7.88
CA TRP A 33 11.20 11.62 8.55
C TRP A 33 11.00 11.69 10.04
N VAL A 34 10.80 10.52 10.63
CA VAL A 34 10.48 10.35 12.05
C VAL A 34 11.43 9.35 12.65
N GLU A 35 12.06 9.71 13.74
CA GLU A 35 12.83 8.78 14.57
C GLU A 35 11.89 8.08 15.54
N VAL A 36 11.90 6.76 15.56
CA VAL A 36 11.08 5.92 16.42
C VAL A 36 11.99 5.03 17.26
N GLN A 37 11.90 5.11 18.58
CA GLN A 37 12.75 4.37 19.51
C GLN A 37 11.93 3.51 20.48
N ASP A 38 12.26 2.22 20.58
CA ASP A 38 11.73 1.36 21.64
C ASP A 38 12.53 1.54 22.92
N LYS A 39 11.93 2.18 23.92
CA LYS A 39 12.55 2.46 25.24
C LYS A 39 12.53 1.26 26.18
N THR A 40 11.63 0.32 26.00
CA THR A 40 11.33 -0.71 26.98
C THR A 40 11.51 -2.14 26.49
N GLY A 41 11.59 -2.35 25.19
CA GLY A 41 11.65 -3.66 24.56
C GLY A 41 12.58 -3.71 23.36
N ASP A 42 12.35 -4.71 22.54
CA ASP A 42 13.00 -4.94 21.24
C ASP A 42 11.89 -5.36 20.24
N ARG A 43 10.97 -4.40 20.00
CA ARG A 43 9.74 -4.63 19.23
C ARG A 43 9.74 -3.93 17.87
N LEU A 44 10.87 -3.33 17.48
CA LEU A 44 11.08 -2.71 16.18
C LEU A 44 12.06 -3.55 15.36
N SER A 45 11.94 -3.50 14.04
CA SER A 45 12.85 -4.18 13.11
C SER A 45 13.01 -3.38 11.81
N GLU A 46 13.98 -3.75 10.99
CA GLU A 46 14.25 -3.10 9.70
C GLU A 46 13.07 -3.25 8.73
N ASP A 47 12.34 -4.36 8.81
CA ASP A 47 11.25 -4.74 7.91
C ASP A 47 9.87 -4.66 8.59
N MET A 48 9.74 -3.92 9.71
CA MET A 48 8.48 -3.82 10.43
C MET A 48 7.36 -3.23 9.58
N LEU A 49 6.14 -3.69 9.84
CA LEU A 49 4.92 -3.07 9.34
C LEU A 49 4.60 -1.86 10.20
N ILE A 50 4.26 -0.77 9.54
CA ILE A 50 3.96 0.51 10.16
C ILE A 50 2.54 0.87 9.75
N ASN A 51 1.76 1.39 10.68
CA ASN A 51 0.48 2.01 10.38
C ASN A 51 0.55 3.48 10.79
N GLY A 52 0.92 4.30 9.83
CA GLY A 52 1.10 5.73 10.02
C GLY A 52 0.49 6.53 8.87
N TRP A 53 0.13 7.78 9.12
CA TRP A 53 -0.44 8.67 8.12
C TRP A 53 -0.15 10.13 8.43
N LEU A 54 -0.35 10.98 7.41
CA LEU A 54 -0.27 12.43 7.51
C LEU A 54 -1.68 13.03 7.42
N GLU A 55 -1.97 14.01 8.28
CA GLU A 55 -3.20 14.79 8.22
C GLU A 55 -2.85 16.27 8.13
N TYR A 56 -3.36 16.94 7.11
CA TYR A 56 -3.18 18.37 6.91
C TYR A 56 -4.30 18.97 6.05
N GLU A 57 -4.47 20.29 6.16
CA GLU A 57 -5.41 21.00 5.32
C GLU A 57 -4.82 21.16 3.91
N GLN A 58 -5.54 20.62 2.94
CA GLN A 58 -5.12 20.76 1.54
C GLN A 58 -5.23 22.21 1.09
N ASP A 59 -4.28 22.66 0.27
CA ASP A 59 -4.34 23.98 -0.37
C ASP A 59 -5.58 24.06 -1.26
N LYS A 60 -6.48 24.97 -0.93
CA LYS A 60 -7.77 25.18 -1.61
C LYS A 60 -7.62 25.80 -3.00
N ASP A 61 -6.49 26.47 -3.24
CA ASP A 61 -6.19 27.14 -4.51
C ASP A 61 -5.45 26.19 -5.48
N ALA A 62 -5.05 25.01 -5.00
CA ALA A 62 -4.39 24.02 -5.83
C ALA A 62 -5.38 23.22 -6.68
N PRO A 63 -4.96 22.71 -7.84
CA PRO A 63 -5.78 21.81 -8.64
C PRO A 63 -6.24 20.60 -7.83
N ILE A 64 -7.51 20.24 -7.98
CA ILE A 64 -8.04 19.03 -7.34
C ILE A 64 -7.36 17.81 -7.98
N VAL A 65 -6.71 17.00 -7.17
CA VAL A 65 -6.09 15.75 -7.61
C VAL A 65 -7.00 14.57 -7.25
N ASN A 66 -7.47 13.86 -8.26
CA ASN A 66 -8.34 12.69 -8.10
C ASN A 66 -7.50 11.43 -7.87
N GLY A 67 -6.83 11.33 -6.79
CA GLY A 67 -6.03 10.16 -6.43
C GLY A 67 -4.78 10.59 -5.69
N TRP A 68 -4.64 10.08 -4.52
CA TRP A 68 -3.44 10.27 -3.71
C TRP A 68 -2.84 8.89 -3.40
N VAL A 69 -1.54 8.88 -3.21
CA VAL A 69 -0.79 7.72 -2.76
C VAL A 69 0.03 8.16 -1.57
N GLY A 70 -0.11 7.43 -0.48
CA GLY A 70 0.72 7.61 0.70
C GLY A 70 1.32 6.29 1.12
N GLY A 71 2.31 6.34 1.97
CA GLY A 71 2.92 5.17 2.55
C GLY A 71 4.01 5.54 3.54
N GLU A 72 4.50 4.51 4.18
CA GLU A 72 5.55 4.55 5.17
C GLU A 72 6.60 3.48 4.87
N ARG A 73 7.84 3.76 5.23
CA ARG A 73 8.93 2.79 5.13
C ARG A 73 10.01 3.04 6.17
N VAL A 74 10.65 1.98 6.61
CA VAL A 74 11.88 2.08 7.39
C VAL A 74 13.03 2.46 6.43
N VAL A 75 13.69 3.59 6.71
CA VAL A 75 14.86 4.05 5.95
C VAL A 75 16.14 3.46 6.54
N TYR A 76 16.18 3.33 7.86
CA TYR A 76 17.33 2.84 8.59
C TYR A 76 16.86 2.29 9.95
N TYR A 77 17.51 1.22 10.43
CA TYR A 77 17.30 0.66 11.76
C TYR A 77 18.66 0.39 12.44
N ASP A 78 18.78 0.82 13.69
CA ASP A 78 19.93 0.53 14.56
C ASP A 78 19.48 -0.36 15.72
N GLU A 79 19.89 -1.62 15.68
CA GLU A 79 19.57 -2.62 16.70
C GLU A 79 20.14 -2.25 18.08
N ASN A 80 21.30 -1.58 18.14
CA ASN A 80 21.95 -1.26 19.41
C ASN A 80 21.17 -0.20 20.19
N SER A 81 20.70 0.83 19.51
CA SER A 81 19.88 1.88 20.11
C SER A 81 18.39 1.56 20.05
N ARG A 82 17.99 0.52 19.32
CA ARG A 82 16.59 0.15 19.04
C ARG A 82 15.80 1.30 18.43
N THR A 83 16.44 1.95 17.46
CA THR A 83 15.92 3.17 16.85
C THR A 83 15.78 2.97 15.35
N ALA A 84 14.59 3.27 14.85
CA ALA A 84 14.31 3.30 13.42
C ALA A 84 14.17 4.75 12.94
N LEU A 85 14.67 5.04 11.74
CA LEU A 85 14.29 6.21 10.97
C LEU A 85 13.22 5.79 9.97
N ILE A 86 12.03 6.34 10.12
CA ILE A 86 10.88 6.06 9.27
C ILE A 86 10.63 7.27 8.38
N GLU A 87 10.33 7.02 7.13
CA GLU A 87 9.80 7.98 6.20
C GLU A 87 8.31 7.75 6.01
N ILE A 88 7.52 8.81 6.16
CA ILE A 88 6.12 8.85 5.74
C ILE A 88 6.03 9.83 4.59
N TYR A 89 5.29 9.46 3.55
CA TYR A 89 5.11 10.31 2.38
C TYR A 89 3.67 10.29 1.87
N GLU A 90 3.29 11.39 1.25
CA GLU A 90 2.07 11.50 0.44
C GLU A 90 2.35 12.19 -0.89
N ILE A 91 1.66 11.75 -1.94
CA ILE A 91 1.71 12.30 -3.29
C ILE A 91 0.27 12.51 -3.76
N GLY A 92 0.00 13.65 -4.39
CA GLY A 92 -1.31 13.95 -4.96
C GLY A 92 -2.14 14.95 -4.16
N ARG A 93 -1.71 15.33 -2.96
CA ARG A 93 -2.38 16.36 -2.15
C ARG A 93 -1.48 17.58 -2.01
N SER A 94 -1.93 18.70 -2.55
CA SER A 94 -1.17 19.94 -2.47
C SER A 94 -1.17 20.51 -1.06
N ILE A 95 -0.03 21.08 -0.67
CA ILE A 95 0.21 21.70 0.63
C ILE A 95 0.72 23.12 0.41
N ALA A 96 0.21 24.06 1.20
CA ALA A 96 0.71 25.44 1.22
C ALA A 96 1.94 25.56 2.13
N ASP A 97 2.75 26.57 1.85
CA ASP A 97 3.90 26.90 2.70
C ASP A 97 3.45 27.25 4.12
N GLY A 98 4.18 26.76 5.12
CA GLY A 98 3.85 26.96 6.52
C GLY A 98 2.66 26.16 7.04
N THR A 99 2.17 25.16 6.30
CA THR A 99 1.06 24.33 6.73
C THR A 99 1.46 23.46 7.92
N GLU A 100 0.56 23.33 8.90
CA GLU A 100 0.67 22.37 9.98
C GLU A 100 0.29 20.97 9.46
N VAL A 101 1.18 20.01 9.67
CA VAL A 101 0.99 18.60 9.34
C VAL A 101 0.98 17.80 10.63
N ASN A 102 -0.08 17.07 10.86
CA ASN A 102 -0.16 16.09 11.94
C ASN A 102 0.38 14.74 11.44
N VAL A 103 1.40 14.24 12.12
CA VAL A 103 2.03 12.95 11.85
C VAL A 103 1.54 11.97 12.90
N SER A 104 0.84 10.94 12.49
CA SER A 104 0.20 9.99 13.39
C SER A 104 0.61 8.55 13.10
N PHE A 105 0.71 7.76 14.17
CA PHE A 105 0.91 6.32 14.09
C PHE A 105 -0.06 5.63 15.05
N SER A 106 -0.60 4.48 14.62
CA SER A 106 -1.45 3.65 15.46
C SER A 106 -0.83 2.30 15.83
N SER A 107 0.15 1.83 15.05
CA SER A 107 0.85 0.59 15.38
C SER A 107 2.20 0.44 14.69
N PHE A 108 3.08 -0.35 15.36
CA PHE A 108 4.33 -0.88 14.83
C PHE A 108 4.35 -2.39 15.04
N GLN A 109 4.72 -3.17 14.03
CA GLN A 109 4.71 -4.63 14.13
C GLN A 109 5.93 -5.22 13.43
N PRO A 110 6.79 -6.01 14.13
CA PRO A 110 7.87 -6.74 13.48
C PRO A 110 7.32 -7.64 12.37
N ALA A 111 7.96 -7.63 11.21
CA ALA A 111 7.50 -8.39 10.05
C ALA A 111 8.02 -9.83 10.00
N GLU A 112 8.60 -10.32 11.09
CA GLU A 112 9.02 -11.72 11.19
C GLU A 112 7.86 -12.66 10.89
N ARG A 113 8.09 -13.61 9.98
CA ARG A 113 7.05 -14.51 9.48
C ARG A 113 7.42 -15.97 9.68
N ALA A 114 6.40 -16.77 9.92
CA ALA A 114 6.47 -18.22 9.73
C ALA A 114 5.77 -18.60 8.42
N GLU A 115 6.45 -19.38 7.60
CA GLU A 115 5.90 -19.96 6.40
C GLU A 115 5.46 -21.41 6.69
N GLU A 116 4.29 -21.76 6.19
CA GLU A 116 3.69 -23.08 6.42
C GLU A 116 3.04 -23.58 5.14
N THR A 117 3.24 -24.86 4.84
CA THR A 117 2.53 -25.56 3.76
C THR A 117 1.91 -26.81 4.35
N VAL A 118 0.60 -26.92 4.29
CA VAL A 118 -0.17 -27.95 4.97
C VAL A 118 -1.10 -28.63 3.98
N ASP A 119 -1.06 -29.95 3.94
CA ASP A 119 -2.05 -30.74 3.21
C ASP A 119 -3.41 -30.69 3.92
N PHE A 120 -4.48 -30.71 3.16
CA PHE A 120 -5.83 -30.74 3.69
C PHE A 120 -6.66 -31.84 2.99
N PRO A 121 -7.69 -32.41 3.68
CA PRO A 121 -8.48 -33.53 3.15
C PRO A 121 -9.33 -33.08 1.96
N ARG A 122 -8.93 -33.53 0.76
CA ARG A 122 -9.56 -33.15 -0.53
C ARG A 122 -11.01 -33.68 -0.67
N GLU A 123 -11.37 -34.71 0.07
CA GLU A 123 -12.74 -35.25 0.12
C GLU A 123 -13.74 -34.20 0.64
N MET A 124 -13.31 -33.26 1.46
CA MET A 124 -14.16 -32.17 1.97
C MET A 124 -14.64 -31.23 0.87
N LEU A 125 -13.90 -31.11 -0.24
CA LEU A 125 -14.30 -30.28 -1.38
C LEU A 125 -15.64 -30.72 -2.01
N SER A 126 -16.06 -31.95 -1.81
CA SER A 126 -17.32 -32.50 -2.34
C SER A 126 -18.54 -32.32 -1.42
N VAL A 127 -18.35 -31.75 -0.22
CA VAL A 127 -19.44 -31.45 0.71
C VAL A 127 -20.34 -30.38 0.09
N THR A 128 -21.65 -30.54 0.22
CA THR A 128 -22.64 -29.63 -0.33
C THR A 128 -23.69 -29.22 0.72
N GLY A 129 -24.39 -28.11 0.46
CA GLY A 129 -25.48 -27.65 1.31
C GLY A 129 -25.01 -26.95 2.57
N LEU A 130 -23.78 -26.42 2.56
CA LEU A 130 -23.29 -25.56 3.64
C LEU A 130 -24.01 -24.21 3.59
N LYS A 131 -24.22 -23.63 4.76
CA LYS A 131 -24.95 -22.37 4.89
C LYS A 131 -24.01 -21.18 4.80
N ASN A 132 -24.39 -20.18 4.03
CA ASN A 132 -23.73 -18.90 4.01
C ASN A 132 -24.19 -18.03 5.19
N MET A 133 -23.37 -17.06 5.58
CA MET A 133 -23.73 -16.07 6.59
C MET A 133 -24.84 -15.14 6.10
N THR A 134 -25.57 -14.57 7.02
CA THR A 134 -26.67 -13.62 6.76
C THR A 134 -26.37 -12.27 7.42
N GLU A 135 -27.04 -11.21 6.96
CA GLU A 135 -26.80 -9.83 7.44
C GLU A 135 -27.02 -9.66 8.95
N ASP A 136 -27.89 -10.45 9.55
CA ASP A 136 -28.18 -10.42 10.98
C ASP A 136 -27.09 -11.03 11.87
N MET A 137 -26.05 -11.66 11.28
CA MET A 137 -24.92 -12.23 12.00
C MET A 137 -23.82 -11.20 12.33
N GLY A 138 -23.97 -9.94 11.92
CA GLY A 138 -23.08 -8.85 12.31
C GLY A 138 -21.72 -8.83 11.57
N VAL A 139 -21.57 -9.63 10.51
CA VAL A 139 -20.40 -9.61 9.65
C VAL A 139 -20.70 -8.79 8.40
N PRO A 140 -19.83 -7.87 7.97
CA PRO A 140 -20.03 -7.14 6.72
C PRO A 140 -20.08 -8.10 5.54
N LEU A 141 -21.23 -8.15 4.85
CA LEU A 141 -21.40 -8.98 3.66
C LEU A 141 -21.18 -8.15 2.39
N PHE A 142 -20.60 -8.79 1.38
CA PHE A 142 -20.41 -8.19 0.07
C PHE A 142 -21.02 -9.12 -0.98
N ALA A 143 -21.76 -8.58 -1.93
CA ALA A 143 -22.52 -9.36 -2.90
C ALA A 143 -21.68 -10.41 -3.66
N GLU A 144 -20.41 -10.15 -3.84
CA GLU A 144 -19.48 -11.04 -4.57
C GLU A 144 -18.87 -12.13 -3.67
N HIS A 145 -18.92 -11.94 -2.34
CA HIS A 145 -18.30 -12.83 -1.37
C HIS A 145 -19.11 -12.87 -0.07
N ILE A 146 -19.97 -13.88 0.05
CA ILE A 146 -20.72 -14.16 1.27
C ILE A 146 -20.09 -15.36 1.96
N PRO A 147 -19.40 -15.20 3.09
CA PRO A 147 -18.69 -16.30 3.74
C PRO A 147 -19.64 -17.41 4.18
N LEU A 148 -19.11 -18.62 4.33
CA LEU A 148 -19.83 -19.69 5.03
C LEU A 148 -19.98 -19.36 6.52
N ILE A 149 -21.05 -19.85 7.13
CA ILE A 149 -21.16 -19.91 8.60
C ILE A 149 -19.97 -20.78 9.09
N PRO A 150 -19.19 -20.30 10.06
CA PRO A 150 -18.08 -21.07 10.60
C PRO A 150 -18.48 -22.39 11.24
N GLU A 151 -17.51 -23.31 11.30
CA GLU A 151 -17.57 -24.58 12.03
C GLU A 151 -18.61 -25.59 11.51
N GLN A 152 -18.93 -25.56 10.21
CA GLN A 152 -19.85 -26.55 9.63
C GLN A 152 -19.14 -27.88 9.29
N THR A 153 -17.84 -27.82 8.95
CA THR A 153 -17.01 -29.01 8.64
C THR A 153 -15.62 -28.88 9.28
N PRO A 154 -15.53 -28.71 10.62
CA PRO A 154 -14.27 -28.44 11.28
C PRO A 154 -13.31 -29.62 11.14
N CYS A 155 -12.02 -29.33 10.88
CA CYS A 155 -10.97 -30.33 10.77
C CYS A 155 -9.63 -29.73 11.20
N GLU A 156 -8.95 -30.41 12.10
CA GLU A 156 -7.58 -30.10 12.44
C GLU A 156 -6.64 -30.44 11.28
N LEU A 157 -5.65 -29.61 11.04
CA LEU A 157 -4.66 -29.82 9.99
C LEU A 157 -3.38 -30.40 10.61
N GLU A 158 -2.99 -31.58 10.16
CA GLU A 158 -1.74 -32.19 10.63
C GLU A 158 -0.54 -31.34 10.20
N GLY A 159 0.25 -30.93 11.17
CA GLY A 159 1.43 -30.07 10.95
C GLY A 159 1.17 -28.57 11.03
N SER A 160 -0.06 -28.13 11.32
CA SER A 160 -0.37 -26.74 11.65
C SER A 160 -0.75 -26.57 13.11
N ASP A 161 -0.18 -25.57 13.75
CA ASP A 161 -0.58 -25.06 15.07
C ASP A 161 -1.18 -23.64 14.98
N ARG A 162 -1.33 -23.11 13.76
CA ARG A 162 -1.76 -21.72 13.47
C ARG A 162 -3.13 -21.62 12.85
N VAL A 163 -3.50 -22.63 12.07
CA VAL A 163 -4.81 -22.65 11.40
C VAL A 163 -5.40 -24.04 11.42
N ARG A 164 -6.72 -24.11 11.36
CA ARG A 164 -7.48 -25.33 11.09
C ARG A 164 -8.60 -25.03 10.10
N LEU A 165 -9.13 -26.06 9.46
CA LEU A 165 -10.31 -25.88 8.63
C LEU A 165 -11.54 -25.62 9.50
N SER A 166 -12.39 -24.71 9.05
CA SER A 166 -13.64 -24.33 9.70
C SER A 166 -14.84 -24.86 8.90
N SER A 167 -14.95 -24.46 7.63
CA SER A 167 -16.02 -24.89 6.73
C SER A 167 -15.47 -25.08 5.32
N VAL A 168 -15.57 -26.27 4.77
CA VAL A 168 -15.08 -26.58 3.42
C VAL A 168 -16.18 -27.29 2.63
N GLY A 169 -16.49 -26.79 1.44
CA GLY A 169 -17.49 -27.35 0.55
C GLY A 169 -18.33 -26.29 -0.17
N PHE A 170 -19.39 -26.72 -0.83
CA PHE A 170 -20.31 -25.86 -1.58
C PHE A 170 -21.36 -25.24 -0.67
N GLY A 171 -21.41 -23.90 -0.70
CA GLY A 171 -22.41 -23.11 -0.01
C GLY A 171 -23.78 -23.10 -0.70
N GLU A 172 -24.78 -22.49 -0.04
CA GLU A 172 -26.11 -22.24 -0.62
C GLU A 172 -26.04 -21.26 -1.81
N ASP A 173 -24.99 -20.48 -1.93
CA ASP A 173 -24.69 -19.61 -3.08
C ASP A 173 -24.19 -20.37 -4.32
N GLY A 174 -23.97 -21.70 -4.17
CA GLY A 174 -23.51 -22.58 -5.23
C GLY A 174 -22.00 -22.55 -5.49
N LYS A 175 -21.23 -21.81 -4.72
CA LYS A 175 -19.77 -21.68 -4.86
C LYS A 175 -19.03 -22.63 -3.92
N LEU A 176 -17.81 -23.00 -4.30
CA LEU A 176 -16.92 -23.73 -3.42
C LEU A 176 -16.20 -22.77 -2.48
N HIS A 177 -16.22 -23.08 -1.21
CA HIS A 177 -15.54 -22.35 -0.15
C HIS A 177 -14.49 -23.21 0.53
N ILE A 178 -13.36 -22.61 0.87
CA ILE A 178 -12.37 -23.17 1.77
C ILE A 178 -12.13 -22.16 2.87
N GLN A 179 -12.73 -22.40 4.02
CA GLN A 179 -12.67 -21.51 5.17
C GLN A 179 -11.75 -22.07 6.23
N VAL A 180 -10.81 -21.25 6.68
CA VAL A 180 -9.90 -21.57 7.78
C VAL A 180 -10.17 -20.67 8.98
N ALA A 181 -9.95 -21.21 10.18
CA ALA A 181 -9.93 -20.46 11.45
C ALA A 181 -8.49 -20.31 11.90
N PHE A 182 -8.13 -19.10 12.35
CA PHE A 182 -6.85 -18.88 13.01
C PHE A 182 -6.88 -19.44 14.44
N VAL A 183 -5.82 -20.10 14.88
CA VAL A 183 -5.72 -20.70 16.21
C VAL A 183 -4.46 -20.21 16.94
N GLY A 184 -4.46 -20.31 18.25
CA GLY A 184 -3.33 -19.91 19.09
C GLY A 184 -3.02 -18.42 19.00
N GLU A 185 -1.75 -18.10 18.87
CA GLU A 185 -1.23 -16.72 18.75
C GLU A 185 -1.14 -16.23 17.30
N ALA A 186 -1.65 -17.01 16.34
CA ALA A 186 -1.60 -16.62 14.94
C ALA A 186 -2.40 -15.33 14.71
N ASN A 187 -1.71 -14.31 14.23
CA ASN A 187 -2.31 -13.02 13.94
C ASN A 187 -2.78 -12.99 12.47
N HIS A 188 -4.06 -12.68 12.26
CA HIS A 188 -4.63 -12.51 10.92
C HIS A 188 -4.10 -11.26 10.21
N SER A 189 -3.74 -10.21 10.97
CA SER A 189 -3.25 -8.94 10.42
C SER A 189 -1.91 -9.15 9.72
N GLY A 190 -1.85 -8.81 8.43
CA GLY A 190 -0.68 -8.98 7.59
C GLY A 190 -0.30 -10.44 7.27
N SER A 191 -1.06 -11.43 7.77
CA SER A 191 -0.92 -12.83 7.35
C SER A 191 -1.57 -13.04 5.98
N SER A 192 -1.09 -14.02 5.25
CA SER A 192 -1.69 -14.44 3.98
C SER A 192 -1.89 -15.95 3.98
N ILE A 193 -3.06 -16.37 3.50
CA ILE A 193 -3.41 -17.78 3.29
C ILE A 193 -3.92 -17.90 1.87
N HIS A 194 -3.47 -18.91 1.14
CA HIS A 194 -3.97 -19.16 -0.20
C HIS A 194 -3.86 -20.63 -0.60
N ILE A 195 -4.77 -21.04 -1.47
CA ILE A 195 -4.77 -22.33 -2.14
C ILE A 195 -4.78 -22.07 -3.65
N ARG A 196 -3.77 -22.55 -4.35
CA ARG A 196 -3.75 -22.45 -5.80
C ARG A 196 -4.65 -23.50 -6.42
N VAL A 197 -5.55 -23.07 -7.29
CA VAL A 197 -6.40 -23.95 -8.09
C VAL A 197 -5.99 -23.87 -9.55
N THR A 198 -5.92 -25.01 -10.22
CA THR A 198 -5.63 -25.09 -11.65
C THR A 198 -6.71 -25.93 -12.32
N ASP A 199 -7.29 -25.45 -13.41
CA ASP A 199 -8.23 -26.18 -14.25
C ASP A 199 -7.50 -26.82 -15.43
N ALA A 200 -7.62 -28.13 -15.57
CA ALA A 200 -7.02 -28.86 -16.70
C ALA A 200 -7.56 -28.42 -18.08
N ARG A 201 -8.74 -27.78 -18.11
CA ARG A 201 -9.38 -27.28 -19.35
C ARG A 201 -8.88 -25.90 -19.74
N ASP A 202 -8.49 -25.06 -18.76
CA ASP A 202 -7.92 -23.73 -18.95
C ASP A 202 -6.87 -23.40 -17.89
N PRO A 203 -5.60 -23.73 -18.14
CA PRO A 203 -4.52 -23.50 -17.17
C PRO A 203 -4.23 -22.03 -16.84
N ASN A 204 -4.78 -21.10 -17.61
CA ASN A 204 -4.61 -19.65 -17.38
C ASN A 204 -5.77 -19.01 -16.62
N GLN A 205 -6.81 -19.77 -16.32
CA GLN A 205 -7.93 -19.29 -15.53
C GLN A 205 -7.47 -19.03 -14.10
N SER A 206 -7.77 -17.85 -13.61
CA SER A 206 -7.59 -17.49 -12.20
C SER A 206 -8.87 -17.78 -11.44
N PHE A 207 -8.73 -18.45 -10.32
CA PHE A 207 -9.84 -18.78 -9.44
C PHE A 207 -9.65 -18.11 -8.09
N GLY A 208 -10.77 -17.81 -7.46
CA GLY A 208 -10.82 -17.46 -6.07
C GLY A 208 -10.60 -16.00 -5.76
N GLY A 209 -11.01 -15.66 -4.58
CA GLY A 209 -10.76 -14.44 -3.85
C GLY A 209 -11.06 -14.71 -2.40
N GLY A 210 -10.11 -14.36 -1.53
CA GLY A 210 -10.24 -14.61 -0.10
C GLY A 210 -10.58 -13.37 0.67
N ARG A 211 -11.24 -13.57 1.80
CA ARG A 211 -11.59 -12.49 2.72
C ARG A 211 -11.41 -12.89 4.16
N TYR A 212 -10.84 -11.97 4.93
CA TYR A 212 -10.78 -12.05 6.38
C TYR A 212 -12.06 -11.48 6.99
N PHE A 213 -12.55 -12.13 8.03
CA PHE A 213 -13.65 -11.63 8.84
C PHE A 213 -13.56 -12.16 10.28
N GLN A 214 -14.20 -11.46 11.19
CA GLN A 214 -14.29 -11.87 12.59
C GLN A 214 -15.71 -12.29 12.92
N TYR A 215 -15.86 -13.41 13.63
CA TYR A 215 -17.13 -13.90 14.13
C TYR A 215 -16.94 -14.54 15.51
N ASN A 216 -17.71 -14.12 16.50
CA ASN A 216 -17.60 -14.56 17.91
C ASN A 216 -16.15 -14.49 18.44
N ASP A 217 -15.49 -13.34 18.27
CA ASP A 217 -14.10 -13.07 18.67
C ASP A 217 -13.03 -13.96 18.02
N GLN A 218 -13.42 -14.78 17.05
CA GLN A 218 -12.52 -15.62 16.29
C GLN A 218 -12.31 -15.06 14.88
N TRP A 219 -11.07 -15.05 14.39
CA TRP A 219 -10.75 -14.67 13.02
C TRP A 219 -10.78 -15.86 12.07
N TYR A 220 -11.33 -15.61 10.88
CA TYR A 220 -11.45 -16.55 9.79
C TYR A 220 -10.95 -15.93 8.49
N PHE A 221 -10.50 -16.80 7.61
CA PHE A 221 -10.27 -16.49 6.21
C PHE A 221 -11.12 -17.44 5.37
N ASP A 222 -11.93 -16.91 4.46
CA ASP A 222 -12.78 -17.69 3.57
C ASP A 222 -12.36 -17.42 2.12
N GLU A 223 -11.82 -18.41 1.45
CA GLU A 223 -11.46 -18.36 0.04
C GLU A 223 -12.59 -18.97 -0.79
N VAL A 224 -13.11 -18.22 -1.77
CA VAL A 224 -14.28 -18.58 -2.56
C VAL A 224 -13.87 -18.80 -4.00
N PHE A 225 -14.33 -19.91 -4.57
CA PHE A 225 -14.06 -20.30 -5.94
C PHE A 225 -15.38 -20.39 -6.70
N ASP A 226 -15.50 -19.64 -7.79
CA ASP A 226 -16.68 -19.66 -8.67
C ASP A 226 -16.65 -20.92 -9.58
N VAL A 227 -16.87 -22.06 -8.95
CA VAL A 227 -16.89 -23.38 -9.56
C VAL A 227 -18.06 -24.19 -9.04
N THR A 228 -18.49 -25.19 -9.79
CA THR A 228 -19.59 -26.08 -9.44
C THR A 228 -19.07 -27.49 -9.07
N PRO A 229 -19.89 -28.37 -8.43
CA PRO A 229 -19.49 -29.75 -8.16
C PRO A 229 -19.06 -30.54 -9.42
N ASP A 230 -19.62 -30.22 -10.59
CA ASP A 230 -19.28 -30.86 -11.85
C ASP A 230 -17.88 -30.47 -12.38
N ASP A 231 -17.33 -29.38 -11.87
CA ASP A 231 -15.98 -28.92 -12.24
C ASP A 231 -14.89 -29.64 -11.48
N LEU A 232 -15.15 -30.14 -10.26
CA LEU A 232 -14.16 -30.77 -9.38
C LEU A 232 -13.26 -31.82 -10.06
N PRO A 233 -13.75 -32.69 -10.97
CA PRO A 233 -12.90 -33.66 -11.65
C PRO A 233 -11.80 -33.07 -12.53
N TYR A 234 -11.92 -31.79 -12.90
CA TYR A 234 -10.96 -31.07 -13.74
C TYR A 234 -10.04 -30.16 -12.96
N LEU A 235 -10.30 -29.96 -11.66
CA LEU A 235 -9.55 -29.05 -10.80
C LEU A 235 -8.47 -29.80 -10.00
N THR A 236 -7.33 -29.13 -9.89
CA THR A 236 -6.25 -29.53 -9.00
C THR A 236 -6.02 -28.44 -7.98
N PHE A 237 -6.08 -28.80 -6.70
CA PHE A 237 -5.83 -27.90 -5.58
C PHE A 237 -4.44 -28.14 -5.02
N SER A 238 -3.66 -27.09 -4.81
CA SER A 238 -2.40 -27.16 -4.05
C SER A 238 -2.68 -27.42 -2.57
N ASP A 239 -1.63 -27.63 -1.81
CA ASP A 239 -1.71 -27.54 -0.36
C ASP A 239 -2.05 -26.11 0.07
N LEU A 240 -2.55 -25.97 1.30
CA LEU A 240 -2.75 -24.68 1.93
C LEU A 240 -1.38 -24.07 2.23
N ASN A 241 -1.13 -22.87 1.69
CA ASN A 241 0.08 -22.13 1.95
C ASN A 241 -0.26 -20.92 2.83
N GLY A 242 0.40 -20.85 3.97
CA GLY A 242 0.23 -19.78 4.94
C GLY A 242 1.54 -19.04 5.19
N SER A 243 1.46 -17.72 5.32
CA SER A 243 2.53 -16.84 5.78
C SER A 243 1.97 -16.00 6.92
N TYR A 244 2.47 -16.21 8.12
CA TYR A 244 1.90 -15.66 9.36
C TYR A 244 2.89 -14.75 10.06
N LEU A 245 2.44 -13.56 10.46
CA LEU A 245 3.24 -12.70 11.34
C LEU A 245 3.33 -13.32 12.74
N LEU A 246 4.56 -13.39 13.26
CA LEU A 246 4.84 -14.01 14.57
C LEU A 246 4.59 -13.09 15.76
N HIS A 247 4.53 -11.79 15.53
CA HIS A 247 4.39 -10.79 16.57
C HIS A 247 3.08 -10.04 16.44
N ALA A 248 2.44 -9.77 17.57
CA ALA A 248 1.31 -8.84 17.59
C ALA A 248 1.80 -7.40 17.36
N PRO A 249 0.97 -6.52 16.78
CA PRO A 249 1.29 -5.10 16.68
C PRO A 249 1.41 -4.49 18.08
N VAL A 250 2.37 -3.59 18.24
CA VAL A 250 2.37 -2.66 19.36
C VAL A 250 1.44 -1.52 18.98
N GLU A 251 0.26 -1.54 19.56
CA GLU A 251 -0.75 -0.49 19.33
C GLU A 251 -0.48 0.69 20.26
N GLY A 252 -0.82 1.91 19.82
CA GLY A 252 -0.69 3.13 20.60
C GLY A 252 -1.23 4.34 19.85
N ASP A 253 -1.07 5.51 20.47
CA ASP A 253 -1.47 6.79 19.90
C ASP A 253 -0.26 7.74 19.93
N TRP A 254 0.45 7.78 18.81
CA TRP A 254 1.58 8.69 18.63
C TRP A 254 1.18 9.73 17.59
N SER A 255 0.89 10.93 18.07
CA SER A 255 0.49 12.04 17.22
C SER A 255 1.31 13.28 17.55
N CYS A 256 1.93 13.88 16.55
CA CYS A 256 2.72 15.11 16.70
C CYS A 256 2.48 16.03 15.51
N THR A 257 2.40 17.32 15.80
CA THR A 257 2.21 18.35 14.77
C THR A 257 3.54 19.02 14.45
N ILE A 258 3.80 19.20 13.17
CA ILE A 258 4.96 19.93 12.63
C ILE A 258 4.50 20.99 11.66
N THR A 259 5.27 22.07 11.52
CA THR A 259 5.07 23.04 10.44
C THR A 259 6.01 22.67 9.29
N VAL A 260 5.48 22.58 8.09
CA VAL A 260 6.24 22.19 6.89
C VAL A 260 6.37 23.38 5.95
N GLU A 261 7.61 23.68 5.56
CA GLU A 261 7.91 24.66 4.52
C GLU A 261 8.02 23.96 3.16
N THR A 262 7.53 24.61 2.12
CA THR A 262 7.64 24.08 0.76
C THR A 262 9.01 24.37 0.18
N ALA A 263 9.61 23.37 -0.46
CA ALA A 263 10.86 23.51 -1.19
C ALA A 263 10.65 24.33 -2.47
N ASP A 264 11.69 25.04 -2.87
CA ASP A 264 11.73 25.74 -4.15
C ASP A 264 11.53 24.78 -5.32
N GLU A 265 10.73 25.19 -6.29
CA GLU A 265 10.49 24.46 -7.52
C GLU A 265 11.11 25.17 -8.72
N VAL A 266 11.75 24.42 -9.59
CA VAL A 266 12.17 24.92 -10.91
C VAL A 266 11.11 24.54 -11.93
N VAL A 267 10.53 25.54 -12.59
CA VAL A 267 9.45 25.37 -13.57
C VAL A 267 10.00 25.47 -14.99
N TYR A 268 9.65 24.49 -15.82
CA TYR A 268 10.02 24.39 -17.21
C TYR A 268 8.78 24.29 -18.10
N HIS A 269 8.86 24.83 -19.33
CA HIS A 269 7.78 24.75 -20.32
C HIS A 269 8.28 24.10 -21.63
N PRO A 270 8.48 22.76 -21.61
CA PRO A 270 9.14 22.07 -22.72
C PRO A 270 8.31 22.03 -24.01
N ASN A 271 6.98 22.00 -23.91
CA ASN A 271 6.07 21.86 -25.06
C ASN A 271 6.42 20.67 -25.99
N VAL A 272 6.66 19.51 -25.41
CA VAL A 272 7.10 18.29 -26.08
C VAL A 272 6.00 17.22 -26.05
N GLN A 273 5.84 16.51 -27.18
CA GLN A 273 4.91 15.37 -27.24
C GLN A 273 5.52 14.12 -26.60
N VAL A 274 4.80 13.54 -25.65
CA VAL A 274 5.16 12.30 -24.97
C VAL A 274 3.94 11.37 -24.98
N GLY A 275 4.05 10.20 -25.59
CA GLY A 275 2.99 9.20 -25.58
C GLY A 275 1.63 9.68 -26.14
N GLY A 276 1.63 10.71 -26.99
CA GLY A 276 0.41 11.30 -27.56
C GLY A 276 -0.14 12.50 -26.79
N ALA A 277 0.46 12.87 -25.68
CA ALA A 277 0.12 14.04 -24.87
C ALA A 277 1.17 15.16 -25.04
N LEU A 278 0.73 16.42 -25.08
CA LEU A 278 1.62 17.58 -25.09
C LEU A 278 1.97 17.95 -23.65
N VAL A 279 3.21 17.69 -23.22
CA VAL A 279 3.72 18.15 -21.92
C VAL A 279 4.03 19.62 -21.98
N GLU A 280 3.24 20.41 -21.29
CA GLU A 280 3.31 21.89 -21.33
C GLU A 280 4.16 22.45 -20.20
N GLU A 281 4.09 21.84 -19.03
CA GLU A 281 4.82 22.29 -17.83
C GLU A 281 5.41 21.08 -17.09
N ILE A 282 6.63 21.26 -16.62
CA ILE A 282 7.30 20.34 -15.69
C ILE A 282 7.81 21.18 -14.51
N ARG A 283 7.49 20.75 -13.30
CA ARG A 283 8.05 21.29 -12.06
C ARG A 283 8.95 20.27 -11.44
N VAL A 284 10.14 20.69 -11.10
CA VAL A 284 11.14 19.85 -10.44
C VAL A 284 11.46 20.46 -9.09
N SER A 285 11.26 19.71 -8.04
CA SER A 285 11.65 20.02 -6.66
C SER A 285 12.75 19.05 -6.18
N GLU A 286 13.22 19.25 -4.95
CA GLU A 286 14.16 18.30 -4.33
C GLU A 286 13.56 16.90 -4.14
N ILE A 287 12.25 16.78 -3.96
CA ILE A 287 11.59 15.51 -3.63
C ILE A 287 10.91 14.84 -4.81
N GLY A 288 10.73 15.53 -5.94
CA GLY A 288 10.07 14.92 -7.06
C GLY A 288 9.84 15.81 -8.27
N VAL A 289 9.06 15.29 -9.17
CA VAL A 289 8.68 15.93 -10.44
C VAL A 289 7.17 15.91 -10.57
N SER A 290 6.58 17.00 -10.99
CA SER A 290 5.22 17.05 -11.53
C SER A 290 5.23 17.45 -13.00
N ALA A 291 4.36 16.85 -13.80
CA ALA A 291 4.19 17.20 -15.21
C ALA A 291 2.72 17.47 -15.52
N ARG A 292 2.46 18.62 -16.14
CA ARG A 292 1.15 19.01 -16.63
C ARG A 292 1.09 18.90 -18.16
N SER A 293 0.01 18.31 -18.65
CA SER A 293 -0.17 18.24 -20.09
C SER A 293 -1.57 18.53 -20.56
N ALA A 294 -1.68 19.02 -21.79
CA ALA A 294 -2.92 19.13 -22.53
C ALA A 294 -3.32 17.75 -23.08
N SER A 295 -4.11 17.01 -22.33
CA SER A 295 -4.62 15.68 -22.75
C SER A 295 -5.86 15.33 -21.93
N LYS A 296 -6.89 14.81 -22.61
CA LYS A 296 -8.06 14.23 -21.93
C LYS A 296 -7.79 12.77 -21.53
N GLY A 297 -6.74 12.53 -20.79
CA GLY A 297 -6.40 11.19 -20.30
C GLY A 297 -5.05 11.19 -19.59
N THR A 298 -4.78 10.17 -18.77
CA THR A 298 -3.46 10.00 -18.15
C THR A 298 -2.37 10.09 -19.20
N ILE A 299 -1.55 11.12 -19.10
CA ILE A 299 -0.50 11.40 -20.08
C ILE A 299 0.49 10.29 -20.15
N LEU A 300 0.85 9.87 -19.01
CA LEU A 300 2.04 9.11 -18.79
C LEU A 300 1.64 7.88 -17.97
N GLY A 301 0.90 6.96 -18.55
CA GLY A 301 0.90 5.59 -18.03
C GLY A 301 2.34 5.08 -17.78
N ARG A 302 3.33 5.96 -17.95
CA ARG A 302 4.76 5.71 -17.98
C ARG A 302 5.48 6.74 -17.14
N ARG A 303 6.13 6.28 -16.07
CA ARG A 303 7.04 7.10 -15.28
C ARG A 303 8.24 7.55 -16.10
N PRO A 304 8.93 8.65 -15.72
CA PRO A 304 10.23 8.95 -16.26
C PRO A 304 11.18 7.76 -16.07
N THR A 305 11.88 7.38 -17.11
CA THR A 305 12.84 6.27 -17.06
C THR A 305 14.10 6.70 -16.30
N TYR A 306 14.56 7.92 -16.57
CA TYR A 306 15.67 8.53 -15.86
C TYR A 306 15.62 10.06 -15.91
N ALA A 307 16.24 10.67 -14.91
CA ALA A 307 16.66 12.07 -14.97
C ALA A 307 18.15 12.13 -15.34
N MET A 308 18.55 13.13 -16.11
CA MET A 308 19.96 13.37 -16.42
C MET A 308 20.43 14.67 -15.74
N THR A 309 21.57 14.59 -15.09
CA THR A 309 22.17 15.73 -14.41
C THR A 309 23.12 16.50 -15.34
N LYS A 310 23.52 17.72 -14.94
CA LYS A 310 24.43 18.60 -15.70
C LYS A 310 25.77 17.96 -16.03
N ASP A 311 26.26 17.06 -15.18
CA ASP A 311 27.50 16.31 -15.38
C ASP A 311 27.31 15.05 -16.26
N GLY A 312 26.11 14.83 -16.78
CA GLY A 312 25.77 13.73 -17.67
C GLY A 312 25.46 12.40 -16.97
N LYS A 313 25.35 12.39 -15.64
CA LYS A 313 24.94 11.20 -14.89
C LYS A 313 23.46 10.93 -15.12
N LYS A 314 23.12 9.66 -15.37
CA LYS A 314 21.73 9.20 -15.46
C LYS A 314 21.30 8.66 -14.10
N LEU A 315 20.22 9.21 -13.58
CA LEU A 315 19.55 8.75 -12.37
C LEU A 315 18.29 8.00 -12.81
N TYR A 316 18.34 6.67 -12.73
CA TYR A 316 17.23 5.83 -13.16
C TYR A 316 16.13 5.85 -12.10
N LEU A 317 14.91 6.19 -12.54
CA LEU A 317 13.74 6.36 -11.68
C LEU A 317 12.79 5.15 -11.70
N THR A 318 13.15 4.08 -12.41
CA THR A 318 12.28 2.95 -12.70
C THR A 318 11.84 2.14 -11.48
N ASN A 319 12.71 1.99 -10.48
CA ASN A 319 12.42 1.21 -9.28
C ASN A 319 12.25 2.07 -8.02
N ASN A 320 12.75 3.31 -8.07
CA ASN A 320 12.91 4.20 -6.93
C ASN A 320 12.06 5.46 -7.07
N CYS A 321 11.14 5.51 -8.03
CA CYS A 321 10.21 6.61 -8.20
C CYS A 321 8.81 6.14 -7.86
N ILE A 322 8.27 6.67 -6.79
CA ILE A 322 6.91 6.37 -6.37
C ILE A 322 5.97 7.14 -7.30
N LYS A 323 5.14 6.40 -8.05
CA LYS A 323 4.08 7.03 -8.83
C LYS A 323 2.91 7.29 -7.89
N GLY A 324 2.55 8.54 -7.75
CA GLY A 324 1.36 8.94 -7.04
C GLY A 324 0.71 10.15 -7.71
N GLY A 325 -0.55 10.35 -7.39
CA GLY A 325 -1.31 11.51 -7.82
C GLY A 325 -1.39 11.65 -9.33
N TRP A 326 -2.46 11.19 -9.91
CA TRP A 326 -2.89 11.62 -11.24
C TRP A 326 -4.23 12.33 -11.09
N SER A 327 -4.29 13.56 -11.56
CA SER A 327 -5.57 14.18 -11.81
C SER A 327 -5.80 14.11 -13.31
N VAL A 328 -6.85 13.42 -13.68
CA VAL A 328 -7.54 13.73 -14.91
C VAL A 328 -8.63 14.69 -14.47
N ASP A 329 -8.67 15.87 -15.03
CA ASP A 329 -9.86 16.70 -14.92
C ASP A 329 -11.05 15.82 -15.21
N ASP A 330 -12.01 15.78 -14.30
CA ASP A 330 -13.22 15.00 -14.49
C ASP A 330 -13.79 15.37 -15.87
N MET A 331 -13.71 14.41 -16.79
CA MET A 331 -14.19 14.64 -18.17
C MET A 331 -15.70 14.93 -18.22
N SER A 332 -16.39 14.74 -17.10
CA SER A 332 -17.79 15.09 -16.88
C SER A 332 -17.95 16.51 -16.28
N ASP A 333 -16.89 17.13 -15.72
CA ASP A 333 -16.95 18.49 -15.22
C ASP A 333 -16.85 19.47 -16.39
N PRO A 334 -17.90 20.29 -16.64
CA PRO A 334 -17.88 21.31 -17.69
C PRO A 334 -16.84 22.41 -17.42
N ASN A 335 -16.27 22.49 -16.21
CA ASN A 335 -15.23 23.44 -15.85
C ASN A 335 -13.81 22.84 -15.94
N SER A 336 -13.68 21.56 -16.32
CA SER A 336 -12.39 20.92 -16.56
C SER A 336 -11.59 21.70 -17.57
N ASP A 337 -10.35 22.05 -17.25
CA ASP A 337 -9.45 22.76 -18.16
C ASP A 337 -8.83 21.84 -19.23
N GLY A 338 -9.14 20.54 -19.18
CA GLY A 338 -8.69 19.55 -20.17
C GLY A 338 -7.23 19.16 -20.01
N HIS A 339 -6.66 19.36 -18.83
CA HIS A 339 -5.28 19.01 -18.51
C HIS A 339 -5.21 17.78 -17.58
N ALA A 340 -4.10 17.10 -17.63
CA ALA A 340 -3.76 16.07 -16.67
C ALA A 340 -2.45 16.44 -15.94
N ASN A 341 -2.36 16.09 -14.69
CA ASN A 341 -1.17 16.29 -13.86
C ASN A 341 -0.70 14.92 -13.36
N ASP A 342 0.55 14.57 -13.64
CA ASP A 342 1.20 13.37 -13.13
C ASP A 342 2.33 13.77 -12.18
N GLN A 343 2.51 13.02 -11.10
CA GLN A 343 3.51 13.30 -10.09
C GLN A 343 4.34 12.06 -9.77
N TRP A 344 5.62 12.26 -9.56
CA TRP A 344 6.58 11.19 -9.19
C TRP A 344 7.52 11.71 -8.11
N MET A 345 7.64 10.99 -7.03
CA MET A 345 8.57 11.28 -5.95
C MET A 345 9.90 10.54 -6.20
N PHE A 346 11.01 11.23 -6.02
CA PHE A 346 12.33 10.61 -6.06
C PHE A 346 12.53 9.74 -4.82
N ASP A 347 13.36 8.69 -4.93
CA ASP A 347 13.71 7.85 -3.78
C ASP A 347 14.57 8.64 -2.77
N GLU A 348 15.51 9.42 -3.28
CA GLU A 348 16.35 10.33 -2.49
C GLU A 348 16.16 11.77 -2.96
N PRO A 349 16.23 12.76 -2.05
CA PRO A 349 16.20 14.16 -2.45
C PRO A 349 17.33 14.50 -3.42
N LEU A 350 16.99 15.25 -4.47
CA LEU A 350 17.94 15.68 -5.51
C LEU A 350 17.98 17.21 -5.56
N ASN A 351 19.12 17.77 -5.99
CA ASN A 351 19.16 19.20 -6.30
C ASN A 351 18.45 19.47 -7.63
N PRO A 352 17.28 20.13 -7.64
CA PRO A 352 16.50 20.34 -8.86
C PRO A 352 17.24 21.12 -9.93
N SER A 353 18.16 22.03 -9.53
CA SER A 353 18.98 22.79 -10.46
C SER A 353 19.99 21.95 -11.24
N ASP A 354 20.32 20.77 -10.79
CA ASP A 354 21.28 19.88 -11.48
C ASP A 354 20.64 19.02 -12.54
N ILE A 355 19.31 18.94 -12.58
CA ILE A 355 18.57 18.13 -13.55
C ILE A 355 18.38 18.94 -14.83
N VAL A 356 18.84 18.39 -15.94
CA VAL A 356 18.78 19.05 -17.26
C VAL A 356 17.88 18.35 -18.27
N LEU A 357 17.46 17.13 -17.94
CA LEU A 357 16.63 16.32 -18.83
C LEU A 357 15.84 15.27 -18.04
N LEU A 358 14.59 15.05 -18.46
CA LEU A 358 13.81 13.88 -18.06
C LEU A 358 13.55 13.00 -19.29
N ASN A 359 13.77 11.70 -19.16
CA ASN A 359 13.45 10.75 -20.20
C ASN A 359 12.16 10.00 -19.88
N PHE A 360 11.20 10.04 -20.80
CA PHE A 360 9.96 9.28 -20.74
C PHE A 360 10.01 8.19 -21.82
N ASP A 361 10.41 6.97 -21.46
CA ASP A 361 10.66 5.83 -22.36
C ASP A 361 11.72 6.13 -23.43
N SER A 362 11.28 6.62 -24.57
CA SER A 362 12.15 6.93 -25.72
C SER A 362 12.20 8.43 -26.06
N VAL A 363 11.53 9.26 -25.24
CA VAL A 363 11.44 10.70 -25.47
C VAL A 363 12.24 11.44 -24.41
N ASP A 364 13.28 12.13 -24.86
CA ASP A 364 14.05 13.05 -24.03
C ASP A 364 13.35 14.41 -24.00
N VAL A 365 13.01 14.85 -22.78
CA VAL A 365 12.41 16.16 -22.51
C VAL A 365 13.48 17.04 -21.86
N PRO A 366 14.14 17.95 -22.62
CA PRO A 366 15.13 18.86 -22.04
C PRO A 366 14.46 19.87 -21.11
N LEU A 367 15.13 20.11 -19.99
CA LEU A 367 14.74 21.10 -18.98
C LEU A 367 15.66 22.32 -19.13
N GLN A 368 15.30 23.25 -20.05
CA GLN A 368 16.05 24.46 -20.33
C GLN A 368 15.13 25.65 -20.55
#